data_8f86e111740395c76e8b04dbd98b4a73
#
_entry.id   8f86e111740395c76e8b04dbd98b4a73
#
_cell.length_a   1.000
_cell.length_b   1.000
_cell.length_c   1.000
_cell.angle_alpha   90.00
_cell.angle_beta   90.00
_cell.angle_gamma   90.00
#
_symmetry.space_group_name_H-M   'P 1'
#
loop_
_entity.id
_entity.type
_entity.pdbx_description
1 polymer ?
#
loop_
_entity_poly.entity_id
_entity_poly.type
_entity_poly.pdbx_seq_one_letter_code
_entity_poly.pdbx_strand_id
1 'polypeptide(L)'
;MIITTHAYARAGLVGNPSDGYYGKTISFIIRNFKATVRLWESPHFEILPGHGDLARFDSVRDFLRDQRLHGYYGAMRLIKATVKRFHDWCRDQGIDLHDRNFTIGFESDIPRLVGLSGSSAIICATVRALQQFYGVTIEKHLMPSLILSVERDELG
;
A
#
# COMPACT_ATOMS: atom_id res chain seq x y z
N MET A 1 19.57 8.20 -5.06
CA MET A 1 18.54 9.10 -4.43
C MET A 1 17.54 8.22 -3.71
N ILE A 2 17.17 8.57 -2.46
CA ILE A 2 16.13 7.84 -1.70
C ILE A 2 14.86 8.67 -1.74
N ILE A 3 13.79 8.08 -2.24
CA ILE A 3 12.44 8.66 -2.25
C ILE A 3 11.77 8.23 -0.93
N THR A 4 11.28 9.19 -0.16
CA THR A 4 10.53 8.92 1.07
C THR A 4 9.16 9.57 0.97
N THR A 5 8.12 8.76 1.08
CA THR A 5 6.72 9.20 1.05
C THR A 5 5.98 8.72 2.29
N HIS A 6 4.88 9.38 2.61
CA HIS A 6 4.03 8.97 3.72
C HIS A 6 2.57 9.23 3.45
N ALA A 7 1.71 8.50 4.14
CA ALA A 7 0.29 8.75 4.24
C ALA A 7 -0.18 8.56 5.69
N TYR A 8 -1.08 9.43 6.12
CA TYR A 8 -1.58 9.43 7.50
C TYR A 8 -2.76 8.47 7.67
N ALA A 9 -2.97 8.07 8.92
CA ALA A 9 -4.19 7.39 9.33
C ALA A 9 -5.42 8.23 9.03
N ARG A 10 -6.55 7.56 8.81
CA ARG A 10 -7.84 8.19 8.53
C ARG A 10 -8.93 7.49 9.33
N ALA A 11 -9.86 8.28 9.86
CA ALA A 11 -11.08 7.77 10.49
C ALA A 11 -12.32 8.38 9.84
N GLY A 12 -13.39 7.59 9.73
CA GLY A 12 -14.72 8.09 9.37
C GLY A 12 -15.34 8.82 10.55
N LEU A 13 -15.83 10.03 10.32
CA LEU A 13 -16.58 10.79 11.32
C LEU A 13 -18.07 10.49 11.25
N VAL A 14 -18.62 10.51 10.03
CA VAL A 14 -20.03 10.28 9.74
C VAL A 14 -20.18 9.54 8.42
N GLY A 15 -21.17 8.66 8.33
CA GLY A 15 -21.57 8.02 7.09
C GLY A 15 -20.80 6.72 6.73
N ASN A 16 -19.91 6.26 7.57
CA ASN A 16 -19.29 4.95 7.38
C ASN A 16 -20.21 3.85 7.98
N PRO A 17 -20.63 2.79 7.25
CA PRO A 17 -20.18 2.36 5.92
C PRO A 17 -21.10 2.79 4.74
N SER A 18 -21.82 3.89 4.83
CA SER A 18 -22.78 4.28 3.79
C SER A 18 -22.15 4.55 2.40
N ASP A 19 -20.84 4.80 2.35
CA ASP A 19 -20.06 4.87 1.11
C ASP A 19 -20.12 3.58 0.27
N GLY A 20 -20.24 2.42 0.90
CA GLY A 20 -20.48 1.14 0.21
C GLY A 20 -21.87 1.05 -0.47
N TYR A 21 -22.77 1.98 -0.16
CA TYR A 21 -24.14 2.04 -0.68
C TYR A 21 -24.45 3.39 -1.37
N TYR A 22 -23.45 3.99 -2.02
CA TYR A 22 -23.53 5.29 -2.70
C TYR A 22 -23.85 6.47 -1.77
N GLY A 23 -23.70 6.29 -0.47
CA GLY A 23 -23.87 7.34 0.53
C GLY A 23 -22.66 8.26 0.62
N LYS A 24 -22.85 9.42 1.25
CA LYS A 24 -21.74 10.35 1.51
C LYS A 24 -21.12 10.07 2.86
N THR A 25 -19.80 10.18 2.93
CA THR A 25 -19.03 10.08 4.18
C THR A 25 -18.23 11.34 4.44
N ILE A 26 -18.05 11.65 5.71
CA ILE A 26 -17.07 12.65 6.17
C ILE A 26 -15.99 11.90 6.94
N SER A 27 -14.75 12.07 6.54
CA SER A 27 -13.61 11.49 7.21
C SER A 27 -12.53 12.55 7.47
N PHE A 28 -11.70 12.30 8.47
CA PHE A 28 -10.61 13.18 8.84
C PHE A 28 -9.28 12.43 8.96
N ILE A 29 -8.19 13.16 8.80
CA ILE A 29 -6.82 12.65 8.88
C ILE A 29 -6.33 12.74 10.33
N ILE A 30 -5.73 11.65 10.81
CA ILE A 30 -5.09 11.57 12.13
C ILE A 30 -3.58 11.63 11.90
N ARG A 31 -2.98 12.79 12.12
CA ARG A 31 -1.56 13.05 11.83
C ARG A 31 -0.59 12.41 12.82
N ASN A 32 -1.09 11.89 13.94
CA ASN A 32 -0.30 11.19 14.95
C ASN A 32 0.28 9.86 14.43
N PHE A 33 -0.40 9.26 13.44
CA PHE A 33 -0.04 7.95 12.90
C PHE A 33 0.10 8.02 11.39
N LYS A 34 1.12 7.35 10.84
CA LYS A 34 1.41 7.34 9.41
C LYS A 34 2.01 6.01 8.95
N ALA A 35 1.84 5.71 7.69
CA ALA A 35 2.67 4.76 6.96
C ALA A 35 3.75 5.53 6.18
N THR A 36 4.97 5.05 6.22
CA THR A 36 6.11 5.63 5.50
C THR A 36 6.68 4.58 4.56
N VAL A 37 6.92 4.96 3.32
CA VAL A 37 7.55 4.13 2.30
C VAL A 37 8.86 4.79 1.89
N ARG A 38 9.92 3.98 1.80
CA ARG A 38 11.23 4.38 1.24
C ARG A 38 11.49 3.54 0.00
N LEU A 39 11.88 4.20 -1.09
CA LEU A 39 12.18 3.59 -2.36
C LEU A 39 13.48 4.17 -2.91
N TRP A 40 14.36 3.32 -3.42
CA TRP A 40 15.60 3.75 -4.08
C TRP A 40 15.96 2.83 -5.23
N GLU A 41 16.60 3.37 -6.23
CA GLU A 41 17.08 2.60 -7.36
C GLU A 41 18.10 1.55 -6.91
N SER A 42 18.00 0.34 -7.46
CA SER A 42 18.85 -0.81 -7.14
C SER A 42 18.96 -1.75 -8.36
N PRO A 43 19.98 -2.64 -8.40
CA PRO A 43 20.17 -3.57 -9.53
C PRO A 43 19.00 -4.54 -9.72
N HIS A 44 18.27 -4.88 -8.66
CA HIS A 44 17.18 -5.84 -8.68
C HIS A 44 15.94 -5.25 -8.01
N PHE A 45 14.75 -5.73 -8.40
CA PHE A 45 13.52 -5.40 -7.70
C PHE A 45 13.44 -6.19 -6.38
N GLU A 46 13.35 -5.49 -5.27
CA GLU A 46 13.33 -6.08 -3.94
C GLU A 46 12.31 -5.36 -3.03
N ILE A 47 11.57 -6.15 -2.25
CA ILE A 47 10.67 -5.63 -1.21
C ILE A 47 11.23 -6.03 0.14
N LEU A 48 11.61 -5.05 0.96
CA LEU A 48 12.10 -5.30 2.30
C LEU A 48 10.93 -5.61 3.24
N PRO A 49 11.08 -6.62 4.13
CA PRO A 49 10.06 -6.92 5.13
C PRO A 49 9.91 -5.74 6.10
N GLY A 50 8.67 -5.41 6.45
CA GLY A 50 8.38 -4.39 7.47
C GLY A 50 8.48 -4.94 8.90
N HIS A 51 8.47 -4.04 9.87
CA HIS A 51 8.34 -4.43 11.28
C HIS A 51 7.04 -5.21 11.49
N GLY A 52 7.17 -6.48 11.89
CA GLY A 52 6.05 -7.40 12.12
C GLY A 52 5.65 -8.27 10.92
N ASP A 53 6.35 -8.18 9.80
CA ASP A 53 6.30 -9.20 8.76
C ASP A 53 7.27 -10.32 9.17
N LEU A 54 6.73 -11.47 9.55
CA LEU A 54 7.53 -12.66 9.82
C LEU A 54 8.06 -13.19 8.49
N ALA A 55 9.33 -12.83 8.19
CA ALA A 55 10.07 -13.37 7.05
C ALA A 55 10.81 -14.66 7.39
N ARG A 56 10.82 -15.09 8.67
CA ARG A 56 11.52 -16.27 9.16
C ARG A 56 10.64 -17.07 10.07
N PHE A 57 10.53 -18.37 9.76
CA PHE A 57 9.84 -19.37 10.57
C PHE A 57 10.85 -20.45 10.98
N ASP A 58 10.70 -21.02 12.16
CA ASP A 58 11.60 -22.08 12.64
C ASP A 58 11.41 -23.39 11.86
N SER A 59 10.23 -23.58 11.27
CA SER A 59 9.95 -24.72 10.42
C SER A 59 8.91 -24.40 9.34
N VAL A 60 8.87 -25.22 8.29
CA VAL A 60 7.79 -25.18 7.28
C VAL A 60 6.43 -25.43 7.93
N ARG A 61 6.37 -26.24 8.99
CA ARG A 61 5.14 -26.53 9.72
C ARG A 61 4.60 -25.29 10.43
N ASP A 62 5.48 -24.49 11.03
CA ASP A 62 5.12 -23.24 11.71
C ASP A 62 4.66 -22.19 10.69
N PHE A 63 5.35 -22.08 9.56
CA PHE A 63 4.88 -21.28 8.42
C PHE A 63 3.48 -21.67 7.96
N LEU A 64 3.22 -22.97 7.72
CA LEU A 64 1.90 -23.45 7.27
C LEU A 64 0.82 -23.21 8.32
N ARG A 65 1.15 -23.31 9.61
CA ARG A 65 0.25 -23.02 10.72
C ARG A 65 -0.10 -21.54 10.76
N ASP A 66 0.89 -20.67 10.66
CA ASP A 66 0.71 -19.21 10.63
C ASP A 66 -0.16 -18.78 9.44
N GLN A 67 0.10 -19.34 8.25
CA GLN A 67 -0.69 -19.07 7.04
C GLN A 67 -2.16 -19.53 7.18
N ARG A 68 -2.43 -20.63 7.90
CA ARG A 68 -3.80 -21.09 8.17
C ARG A 68 -4.54 -20.22 9.17
N LEU A 69 -3.84 -19.68 10.17
CA LEU A 69 -4.44 -18.86 11.23
C LEU A 69 -4.64 -17.39 10.79
N HIS A 70 -3.71 -16.86 9.99
CA HIS A 70 -3.64 -15.43 9.70
C HIS A 70 -3.75 -15.11 8.20
N GLY A 71 -3.81 -16.15 7.34
CA GLY A 71 -3.81 -15.98 5.89
C GLY A 71 -2.47 -15.44 5.38
N TYR A 72 -2.42 -15.06 4.12
CA TYR A 72 -1.27 -14.33 3.55
C TYR A 72 -1.26 -12.89 4.07
N TYR A 73 -1.08 -12.74 5.36
CA TYR A 73 -0.99 -11.47 6.03
C TYR A 73 0.43 -10.92 5.91
N GLY A 74 0.50 -9.63 5.78
CA GLY A 74 1.72 -8.88 5.76
C GLY A 74 1.58 -7.70 4.82
N ALA A 75 2.14 -6.56 5.17
CA ALA A 75 2.09 -5.39 4.34
C ALA A 75 2.91 -5.56 3.03
N MET A 76 3.75 -6.60 2.92
CA MET A 76 4.38 -7.00 1.66
C MET A 76 3.35 -7.33 0.57
N ARG A 77 2.21 -7.94 0.92
CA ARG A 77 1.09 -8.15 -0.04
C ARG A 77 0.59 -6.83 -0.59
N LEU A 78 0.43 -5.83 0.27
CA LEU A 78 -0.02 -4.49 -0.11
C LEU A 78 0.96 -3.84 -1.10
N ILE A 79 2.27 -3.95 -0.84
CA ILE A 79 3.30 -3.43 -1.74
C ILE A 79 3.26 -4.15 -3.10
N LYS A 80 3.25 -5.50 -3.10
CA LYS A 80 3.20 -6.30 -4.34
C LYS A 80 1.98 -5.95 -5.19
N ALA A 81 0.80 -5.94 -4.57
CA ALA A 81 -0.46 -5.59 -5.23
C ALA A 81 -0.43 -4.15 -5.78
N THR A 82 0.10 -3.21 -5.00
CA THR A 82 0.20 -1.80 -5.41
C THR A 82 1.14 -1.62 -6.60
N VAL A 83 2.33 -2.24 -6.57
CA VAL A 83 3.29 -2.18 -7.69
C VAL A 83 2.65 -2.74 -8.95
N LYS A 84 2.07 -3.94 -8.88
CA LYS A 84 1.37 -4.55 -10.02
C LYS A 84 0.27 -3.64 -10.55
N ARG A 85 -0.64 -3.18 -9.70
CA ARG A 85 -1.78 -2.35 -10.11
C ARG A 85 -1.37 -0.99 -10.66
N PHE A 86 -0.31 -0.39 -10.14
CA PHE A 86 0.25 0.85 -10.68
C PHE A 86 0.79 0.65 -12.10
N HIS A 87 1.54 -0.43 -12.36
CA HIS A 87 2.03 -0.76 -13.71
C HIS A 87 0.89 -1.04 -14.68
N ASP A 88 -0.13 -1.80 -14.27
CA ASP A 88 -1.31 -2.07 -15.09
C ASP A 88 -2.06 -0.77 -15.42
N TRP A 89 -2.26 0.10 -14.43
CA TRP A 89 -2.89 1.40 -14.63
C TRP A 89 -2.09 2.27 -15.61
N CYS A 90 -0.77 2.37 -15.46
CA CYS A 90 0.08 3.14 -16.39
C CYS A 90 -0.03 2.61 -17.81
N ARG A 91 0.02 1.29 -18.00
CA ARG A 91 -0.17 0.66 -19.30
C ARG A 91 -1.54 1.01 -19.91
N ASP A 92 -2.61 0.92 -19.12
CA ASP A 92 -3.98 1.21 -19.57
C ASP A 92 -4.17 2.69 -19.92
N GLN A 93 -3.36 3.59 -19.34
CA GLN A 93 -3.30 5.02 -19.69
C GLN A 93 -2.31 5.34 -20.83
N GLY A 94 -1.63 4.34 -21.40
CA GLY A 94 -0.60 4.54 -22.42
C GLY A 94 0.65 5.26 -21.94
N ILE A 95 0.97 5.13 -20.64
CA ILE A 95 2.17 5.73 -20.03
C ILE A 95 3.29 4.71 -20.03
N ASP A 96 4.38 5.01 -20.74
CA ASP A 96 5.58 4.19 -20.75
C ASP A 96 6.42 4.44 -19.50
N LEU A 97 6.73 3.36 -18.79
CA LEU A 97 7.59 3.38 -17.62
C LEU A 97 9.01 2.95 -18.01
N HIS A 98 10.02 3.59 -17.42
CA HIS A 98 11.40 3.13 -17.58
C HIS A 98 11.60 1.77 -16.90
N ASP A 99 12.62 1.02 -17.32
CA ASP A 99 12.93 -0.35 -16.89
C ASP A 99 13.88 -0.45 -15.68
N ARG A 100 14.21 0.69 -15.02
CA ARG A 100 15.07 0.70 -13.84
C ARG A 100 14.40 -0.02 -12.68
N ASN A 101 15.19 -0.86 -11.98
CA ASN A 101 14.76 -1.57 -10.79
C ASN A 101 14.89 -0.73 -9.52
N PHE A 102 14.22 -1.14 -8.48
CA PHE A 102 14.25 -0.46 -7.18
C PHE A 102 14.06 -1.42 -6.02
N THR A 103 14.61 -1.05 -4.88
CA THR A 103 14.29 -1.65 -3.58
C THR A 103 13.26 -0.75 -2.88
N ILE A 104 12.25 -1.36 -2.30
CA ILE A 104 11.18 -0.67 -1.57
C ILE A 104 11.03 -1.26 -0.17
N GLY A 105 11.01 -0.40 0.84
CA GLY A 105 10.73 -0.75 2.22
C GLY A 105 9.62 0.12 2.78
N PHE A 106 8.94 -0.36 3.81
CA PHE A 106 7.88 0.38 4.48
C PHE A 106 7.92 0.18 5.99
N GLU A 107 7.36 1.14 6.70
CA GLU A 107 7.10 1.11 8.13
C GLU A 107 5.75 1.79 8.41
N SER A 108 5.04 1.36 9.44
CA SER A 108 3.77 1.98 9.84
C SER A 108 3.62 1.93 11.36
N ASP A 109 3.27 3.06 11.94
CA ASP A 109 2.87 3.20 13.35
C ASP A 109 1.35 3.25 13.53
N ILE A 110 0.60 3.09 12.43
CA ILE A 110 -0.87 3.04 12.46
C ILE A 110 -1.31 1.75 13.18
N PRO A 111 -2.07 1.85 14.28
CA PRO A 111 -2.58 0.68 14.98
C PRO A 111 -3.36 -0.26 14.05
N ARG A 112 -3.09 -1.56 14.17
CA ARG A 112 -3.75 -2.57 13.33
C ARG A 112 -5.14 -2.90 13.86
N LEU A 113 -6.08 -3.22 12.94
CA LEU A 113 -7.42 -3.72 13.24
C LEU A 113 -8.31 -2.76 14.05
N VAL A 114 -8.03 -1.46 14.04
CA VAL A 114 -8.81 -0.46 14.77
C VAL A 114 -9.56 0.51 13.85
N GLY A 115 -9.67 0.21 12.57
CA GLY A 115 -10.46 1.03 11.63
C GLY A 115 -9.78 2.35 11.19
N LEU A 116 -8.46 2.47 11.33
CA LEU A 116 -7.71 3.68 10.99
C LEU A 116 -7.12 3.70 9.58
N SER A 117 -7.64 2.85 8.68
CA SER A 117 -7.24 2.77 7.26
C SER A 117 -5.73 2.55 7.05
N GLY A 118 -5.11 1.66 7.83
CA GLY A 118 -3.67 1.39 7.78
C GLY A 118 -3.23 0.80 6.43
N SER A 119 -3.99 -0.13 5.84
CA SER A 119 -3.74 -0.69 4.50
C SER A 119 -3.75 0.39 3.43
N SER A 120 -4.82 1.18 3.39
CA SER A 120 -4.96 2.28 2.42
C SER A 120 -3.83 3.31 2.57
N ALA A 121 -3.33 3.56 3.78
CA ALA A 121 -2.20 4.45 4.01
C ALA A 121 -0.89 3.89 3.39
N ILE A 122 -0.62 2.58 3.57
CA ILE A 122 0.54 1.92 2.95
C ILE A 122 0.43 1.97 1.43
N ILE A 123 -0.73 1.63 0.86
CA ILE A 123 -0.98 1.69 -0.59
C ILE A 123 -0.78 3.12 -1.10
N CYS A 124 -1.36 4.11 -0.45
CA CYS A 124 -1.24 5.52 -0.84
C CYS A 124 0.22 6.01 -0.81
N ALA A 125 0.97 5.68 0.24
CA ALA A 125 2.39 6.03 0.33
C ALA A 125 3.20 5.34 -0.77
N THR A 126 2.90 4.06 -1.08
CA THR A 126 3.55 3.30 -2.16
C THR A 126 3.27 3.92 -3.53
N VAL A 127 2.01 4.23 -3.85
CA VAL A 127 1.67 4.90 -5.14
C VAL A 127 2.42 6.21 -5.28
N ARG A 128 2.50 7.03 -4.22
CA ARG A 128 3.27 8.28 -4.24
C ARG A 128 4.76 8.07 -4.48
N ALA A 129 5.35 7.02 -3.91
CA ALA A 129 6.75 6.69 -4.15
C ALA A 129 6.99 6.26 -5.60
N LEU A 130 6.09 5.43 -6.16
CA LEU A 130 6.15 5.02 -7.57
C LEU A 130 5.97 6.19 -8.53
N GLN A 131 5.04 7.12 -8.25
CA GLN A 131 4.88 8.34 -9.03
C GLN A 131 6.19 9.14 -9.10
N GLN A 132 6.88 9.31 -7.97
CA GLN A 132 8.16 10.03 -7.93
C GLN A 132 9.28 9.27 -8.62
N PHE A 133 9.33 7.96 -8.48
CA PHE A 133 10.36 7.12 -9.12
C PHE A 133 10.23 7.11 -10.63
N TYR A 134 9.03 6.92 -11.14
CA TYR A 134 8.75 6.86 -12.59
C TYR A 134 8.50 8.22 -13.23
N GLY A 135 8.40 9.30 -12.46
CA GLY A 135 8.07 10.63 -12.98
C GLY A 135 6.62 10.75 -13.48
N VAL A 136 5.71 9.92 -12.94
CA VAL A 136 4.30 9.87 -13.35
C VAL A 136 3.46 10.77 -12.46
N THR A 137 2.56 11.53 -13.04
CA THR A 137 1.57 12.33 -12.30
C THR A 137 0.19 11.71 -12.44
N ILE A 138 -0.43 11.35 -11.31
CA ILE A 138 -1.82 10.89 -11.26
C ILE A 138 -2.68 12.02 -10.72
N GLU A 139 -3.74 12.35 -11.44
CA GLU A 139 -4.67 13.40 -10.99
C GLU A 139 -5.34 13.02 -9.68
N LYS A 140 -5.53 14.05 -8.81
CA LYS A 140 -6.03 13.83 -7.43
C LYS A 140 -7.35 13.07 -7.37
N HIS A 141 -8.23 13.27 -8.34
CA HIS A 141 -9.55 12.62 -8.37
C HIS A 141 -9.47 11.13 -8.80
N LEU A 142 -8.39 10.70 -9.46
CA LEU A 142 -8.16 9.30 -9.88
C LEU A 142 -7.48 8.47 -8.77
N MET A 143 -6.74 9.12 -7.86
CA MET A 143 -6.03 8.44 -6.78
C MET A 143 -6.93 7.55 -5.90
N PRO A 144 -8.11 7.99 -5.44
CA PRO A 144 -8.99 7.13 -4.63
C PRO A 144 -9.41 5.86 -5.35
N SER A 145 -9.75 5.96 -6.64
CA SER A 145 -10.16 4.81 -7.46
C SER A 145 -9.02 3.82 -7.66
N LEU A 146 -7.79 4.30 -7.87
CA LEU A 146 -6.61 3.45 -7.99
C LEU A 146 -6.33 2.74 -6.66
N ILE A 147 -6.35 3.45 -5.53
CA ILE A 147 -6.12 2.84 -4.21
C ILE A 147 -7.18 1.79 -3.90
N LEU A 148 -8.45 2.10 -4.15
CA LEU A 148 -9.57 1.16 -3.96
C LEU A 148 -9.42 -0.08 -4.84
N SER A 149 -8.96 0.08 -6.10
CA SER A 149 -8.76 -1.07 -6.99
C SER A 149 -7.66 -2.01 -6.49
N VAL A 150 -6.62 -1.51 -5.82
CA VAL A 150 -5.63 -2.38 -5.17
C VAL A 150 -6.28 -3.22 -4.07
N GLU A 151 -7.08 -2.61 -3.21
CA GLU A 151 -7.74 -3.32 -2.10
C GLU A 151 -8.78 -4.33 -2.60
N ARG A 152 -9.63 -3.93 -3.56
CA ARG A 152 -10.73 -4.75 -4.05
C ARG A 152 -10.32 -5.81 -5.08
N ASP A 153 -9.51 -5.41 -6.07
CA ASP A 153 -9.28 -6.25 -7.25
C ASP A 153 -8.04 -7.16 -7.10
N GLU A 154 -7.07 -6.74 -6.27
CA GLU A 154 -5.84 -7.52 -6.07
C GLU A 154 -5.79 -8.25 -4.71
N LEU A 155 -6.49 -7.75 -3.70
CA LEU A 155 -6.39 -8.29 -2.34
C LEU A 155 -7.66 -9.01 -1.87
N GLY A 156 -8.81 -8.71 -2.48
CA GLY A 156 -10.10 -9.37 -2.21
C GLY A 156 -10.84 -8.77 -1.03
#